data_4c1c2219b8cb78f6d9c6adb3da176c00
#
_entry.id   4c1c2219b8cb78f6d9c6adb3da176c00
#
_cell.length_a   1.000
_cell.length_b   1.000
_cell.length_c   1.000
_cell.angle_alpha   90.00
_cell.angle_beta   90.00
_cell.angle_gamma   90.00
#
_symmetry.space_group_name_H-M   'P 1'
#
loop_
_entity.id
_entity.type
_entity.pdbx_description
1 polymer ?
#
loop_
_entity_poly.entity_id
_entity_poly.type
_entity_poly.pdbx_seq_one_letter_code
_entity_poly.pdbx_strand_id
1 'polypeptide(L)'
;MAQPTARAAAPFTAADARKLVEESDFSHVKVALTDVDGILRGKYMSREKFFSALEKGFAFCDVIVGWDNNDQLYDNTRYTGWHTAYPDAPVRILPETMRRLPFENDLPFFLCELSDQAEAVCPRAILRRMLDKAEGMGFSLKAAFEYEFFMFDETPHSVREKNYRNLTSLTPGFFGYSVLRNSVWSDLYHELLGTMQALDCEIEGLHTETGPGVLEAAIAVDDGLAAADKATIFKTFTKVIAQRNNLMATFMSKWSNAWPGQSGHIHMSLLDAKGKSAFHDPKDPHEMSATMRHFVAGQVALLPEFLAMVAQTVNAYSRLIPGYWAPTSSTWGVENRTTALRVIKGGPKSQRVEFRIAAADANPYIILAAALGAGLWGIEHKLEPGAPVKGNAYDKTFPRKTELPRTLWDAAQRLKTSKPARSLFGDDWVDHYAATREWEEREFRKHITDWELARYFEII
;
A
#
# COMPACT_ATOMS: atom_id res chain seq x y z
N MET A 1 -8.16 -31.19 23.69
CA MET A 1 -9.51 -30.65 23.51
C MET A 1 -9.40 -29.66 22.34
N ALA A 2 -10.09 -29.93 21.23
CA ALA A 2 -10.09 -29.03 20.07
C ALA A 2 -10.89 -27.77 20.43
N GLN A 3 -10.26 -26.60 20.34
CA GLN A 3 -11.00 -25.33 20.42
C GLN A 3 -11.98 -25.28 19.23
N PRO A 4 -13.23 -24.86 19.46
CA PRO A 4 -14.18 -24.68 18.35
C PRO A 4 -13.62 -23.58 17.42
N THR A 5 -13.57 -23.91 16.13
CA THR A 5 -13.31 -22.93 15.07
C THR A 5 -14.33 -21.81 15.24
N ALA A 6 -13.85 -20.60 15.55
CA ALA A 6 -14.71 -19.42 15.59
C ALA A 6 -15.38 -19.32 14.22
N ARG A 7 -16.72 -19.41 14.22
CA ARG A 7 -17.55 -19.07 13.07
C ARG A 7 -17.22 -17.62 12.74
N ALA A 8 -16.77 -17.34 11.52
CA ALA A 8 -16.62 -15.96 11.07
C ALA A 8 -17.91 -15.23 11.39
N ALA A 9 -17.81 -14.11 12.12
CA ALA A 9 -18.98 -13.27 12.40
C ALA A 9 -19.59 -12.86 11.06
N ALA A 10 -20.91 -12.82 10.98
CA ALA A 10 -21.58 -12.36 9.76
C ALA A 10 -21.10 -10.93 9.44
N PRO A 11 -20.88 -10.60 8.16
CA PRO A 11 -20.39 -9.27 7.80
C PRO A 11 -21.38 -8.20 8.25
N PHE A 12 -20.86 -7.07 8.74
CA PHE A 12 -21.66 -5.93 9.16
C PHE A 12 -22.41 -5.35 7.95
N THR A 13 -23.72 -5.26 8.04
CA THR A 13 -24.62 -4.96 6.92
C THR A 13 -25.07 -3.49 6.89
N ALA A 14 -25.68 -3.06 5.78
CA ALA A 14 -26.32 -1.74 5.70
C ALA A 14 -27.41 -1.54 6.76
N ALA A 15 -28.15 -2.61 7.12
CA ALA A 15 -29.14 -2.57 8.18
C ALA A 15 -28.49 -2.36 9.56
N ASP A 16 -27.36 -3.04 9.82
CA ASP A 16 -26.58 -2.85 11.05
C ASP A 16 -26.01 -1.44 11.15
N ALA A 17 -25.48 -0.90 10.03
CA ALA A 17 -24.95 0.46 9.96
C ALA A 17 -26.06 1.51 10.22
N ARG A 18 -27.23 1.32 9.63
CA ARG A 18 -28.40 2.16 9.87
C ARG A 18 -28.79 2.14 11.36
N LYS A 19 -28.97 0.95 11.92
CA LYS A 19 -29.34 0.77 13.32
C LYS A 19 -28.33 1.42 14.27
N LEU A 20 -27.03 1.19 14.05
CA LEU A 20 -25.95 1.77 14.85
C LEU A 20 -26.04 3.30 14.89
N VAL A 21 -26.28 3.94 13.75
CA VAL A 21 -26.39 5.40 13.65
C VAL A 21 -27.73 5.91 14.20
N GLU A 22 -28.83 5.16 14.02
CA GLU A 22 -30.15 5.50 14.58
C GLU A 22 -30.13 5.49 16.10
N GLU A 23 -29.46 4.51 16.72
CA GLU A 23 -29.36 4.35 18.19
C GLU A 23 -28.28 5.27 18.81
N SER A 24 -27.54 6.02 18.02
CA SER A 24 -26.50 6.95 18.48
C SER A 24 -27.01 8.39 18.52
N ASP A 25 -26.31 9.25 19.28
CA ASP A 25 -26.56 10.69 19.33
C ASP A 25 -25.82 11.47 18.21
N PHE A 26 -25.14 10.78 17.28
CA PHE A 26 -24.38 11.41 16.22
C PHE A 26 -25.31 12.04 15.16
N SER A 27 -25.14 13.32 14.91
CA SER A 27 -25.80 14.03 13.80
C SER A 27 -25.15 13.76 12.45
N HIS A 28 -23.91 13.30 12.45
CA HIS A 28 -23.09 13.03 11.26
C HIS A 28 -22.32 11.71 11.42
N VAL A 29 -21.90 11.17 10.30
CA VAL A 29 -20.89 10.12 10.17
C VAL A 29 -19.74 10.62 9.31
N LYS A 30 -18.57 10.01 9.40
CA LYS A 30 -17.47 10.30 8.49
C LYS A 30 -17.39 9.21 7.40
N VAL A 31 -17.25 9.62 6.15
CA VAL A 31 -17.09 8.72 5.00
C VAL A 31 -15.87 9.12 4.20
N ALA A 32 -15.11 8.15 3.68
CA ALA A 32 -13.94 8.42 2.87
C ALA A 32 -13.71 7.30 1.83
N LEU A 33 -13.07 7.68 0.71
CA LEU A 33 -12.55 6.75 -0.30
C LEU A 33 -11.12 7.16 -0.66
N THR A 34 -10.37 6.25 -1.26
CA THR A 34 -8.99 6.53 -1.64
C THR A 34 -8.91 7.13 -3.04
N ASP A 35 -8.06 8.14 -3.18
CA ASP A 35 -7.60 8.59 -4.49
C ASP A 35 -6.55 7.64 -5.09
N VAL A 36 -6.03 7.97 -6.27
CA VAL A 36 -5.03 7.14 -6.98
C VAL A 36 -3.74 6.96 -6.16
N ASP A 37 -3.36 7.96 -5.38
CA ASP A 37 -2.14 7.92 -4.55
C ASP A 37 -2.35 7.30 -3.16
N GLY A 38 -3.56 6.79 -2.87
CA GLY A 38 -3.89 6.12 -1.62
C GLY A 38 -4.21 7.06 -0.46
N ILE A 39 -4.49 8.33 -0.75
CA ILE A 39 -4.91 9.32 0.23
C ILE A 39 -6.41 9.17 0.46
N LEU A 40 -6.83 9.11 1.73
CA LEU A 40 -8.25 9.13 2.07
C LEU A 40 -8.83 10.52 1.85
N ARG A 41 -9.77 10.62 0.90
CA ARG A 41 -10.56 11.80 0.60
C ARG A 41 -11.98 11.58 1.12
N GLY A 42 -12.51 12.51 1.90
CA GLY A 42 -13.79 12.25 2.53
C GLY A 42 -14.46 13.49 3.10
N LYS A 43 -15.58 13.27 3.78
CA LYS A 43 -16.39 14.33 4.38
C LYS A 43 -17.21 13.82 5.55
N TYR A 44 -17.66 14.74 6.38
CA TYR A 44 -18.78 14.47 7.30
C TYR A 44 -20.08 14.47 6.49
N MET A 45 -20.92 13.48 6.74
CA MET A 45 -22.22 13.30 6.09
C MET A 45 -23.31 13.30 7.16
N SER A 46 -24.38 14.10 6.96
CA SER A 46 -25.49 14.13 7.90
C SER A 46 -26.17 12.75 7.98
N ARG A 47 -26.76 12.46 9.14
CA ARG A 47 -27.49 11.20 9.41
C ARG A 47 -28.50 10.86 8.31
N GLU A 48 -29.33 11.83 7.92
CA GLU A 48 -30.35 11.62 6.88
C GLU A 48 -29.74 11.33 5.51
N LYS A 49 -28.68 12.06 5.15
CA LYS A 49 -27.95 11.82 3.90
C LYS A 49 -27.28 10.45 3.92
N PHE A 50 -26.72 10.02 5.06
CA PHE A 50 -26.10 8.71 5.22
C PHE A 50 -27.13 7.58 5.02
N PHE A 51 -28.32 7.69 5.60
CA PHE A 51 -29.37 6.68 5.41
C PHE A 51 -29.81 6.54 3.95
N SER A 52 -29.98 7.68 3.26
CA SER A 52 -30.23 7.67 1.82
C SER A 52 -29.08 7.06 1.02
N ALA A 53 -27.84 7.37 1.41
CA ALA A 53 -26.64 6.88 0.72
C ALA A 53 -26.39 5.37 0.93
N LEU A 54 -26.78 4.80 2.06
CA LEU A 54 -26.72 3.35 2.29
C LEU A 54 -27.59 2.57 1.30
N GLU A 55 -28.74 3.15 0.88
CA GLU A 55 -29.69 2.49 -0.01
C GLU A 55 -29.37 2.73 -1.50
N LYS A 56 -28.97 3.95 -1.83
CA LYS A 56 -28.91 4.44 -3.23
C LYS A 56 -27.52 4.87 -3.67
N GLY A 57 -26.50 4.76 -2.77
CA GLY A 57 -25.23 5.41 -3.00
C GLY A 57 -25.32 6.94 -2.88
N PHE A 58 -24.25 7.61 -3.21
CA PHE A 58 -24.18 9.07 -3.27
C PHE A 58 -23.21 9.51 -4.38
N ALA A 59 -23.15 10.80 -4.63
CA ALA A 59 -22.26 11.36 -5.63
C ALA A 59 -21.04 12.02 -4.97
N PHE A 60 -19.86 11.83 -5.58
CA PHE A 60 -18.62 12.49 -5.21
C PHE A 60 -17.93 13.00 -6.47
N CYS A 61 -17.40 14.22 -6.45
CA CYS A 61 -16.72 14.78 -7.61
C CYS A 61 -15.59 13.84 -8.06
N ASP A 62 -15.55 13.50 -9.35
CA ASP A 62 -14.57 12.56 -9.92
C ASP A 62 -13.15 13.14 -9.97
N VAL A 63 -13.00 14.42 -9.60
CA VAL A 63 -11.70 15.09 -9.43
C VAL A 63 -10.76 14.30 -8.53
N ILE A 64 -11.28 13.49 -7.59
CA ILE A 64 -10.46 12.65 -6.71
C ILE A 64 -9.59 11.61 -7.44
N VAL A 65 -9.91 11.29 -8.68
CA VAL A 65 -9.06 10.50 -9.58
C VAL A 65 -8.46 11.33 -10.70
N GLY A 66 -8.73 12.64 -10.70
CA GLY A 66 -8.27 13.63 -11.68
C GLY A 66 -7.20 14.60 -11.19
N TRP A 67 -6.68 14.42 -9.98
CA TRP A 67 -5.60 15.22 -9.39
C TRP A 67 -4.51 14.36 -8.74
N ASP A 68 -3.36 14.98 -8.48
CA ASP A 68 -2.25 14.34 -7.78
C ASP A 68 -2.35 14.48 -6.24
N ASN A 69 -1.33 13.99 -5.53
CA ASN A 69 -1.25 14.05 -4.07
C ASN A 69 -1.12 15.49 -3.49
N ASN A 70 -0.94 16.49 -4.33
CA ASN A 70 -0.88 17.92 -3.98
C ASN A 70 -2.03 18.72 -4.61
N ASP A 71 -3.12 18.05 -4.98
CA ASP A 71 -4.34 18.61 -5.57
C ASP A 71 -4.11 19.36 -6.89
N GLN A 72 -3.05 19.00 -7.64
CA GLN A 72 -2.81 19.52 -8.98
C GLN A 72 -3.57 18.68 -10.01
N LEU A 73 -4.36 19.34 -10.84
CA LEU A 73 -5.20 18.67 -11.83
C LEU A 73 -4.38 18.06 -12.96
N TYR A 74 -4.62 16.77 -13.24
CA TYR A 74 -4.03 16.14 -14.42
C TYR A 74 -4.56 16.73 -15.72
N ASP A 75 -3.68 16.97 -16.69
CA ASP A 75 -4.02 17.48 -18.03
C ASP A 75 -3.92 16.41 -19.13
N ASN A 76 -3.55 15.19 -18.76
CA ASN A 76 -3.23 14.09 -19.68
C ASN A 76 -4.04 12.81 -19.44
N THR A 77 -4.99 12.81 -18.50
CA THR A 77 -5.90 11.69 -18.27
C THR A 77 -7.13 11.76 -19.17
N ARG A 78 -7.70 10.59 -19.52
CA ARG A 78 -8.89 10.50 -20.37
C ARG A 78 -10.18 10.37 -19.59
N TYR A 79 -10.13 9.71 -18.42
CA TYR A 79 -11.33 9.42 -17.64
C TYR A 79 -11.98 10.69 -17.11
N THR A 80 -11.21 11.60 -16.53
CA THR A 80 -11.68 12.88 -16.01
C THR A 80 -10.66 13.98 -16.26
N GLY A 81 -11.11 15.23 -16.33
CA GLY A 81 -10.29 16.41 -16.60
C GLY A 81 -11.15 17.59 -17.01
N TRP A 82 -10.51 18.67 -17.44
CA TRP A 82 -11.22 19.85 -17.97
C TRP A 82 -12.16 19.53 -19.13
N HIS A 83 -11.86 18.50 -19.91
CA HIS A 83 -12.68 18.06 -21.04
C HIS A 83 -14.00 17.39 -20.62
N THR A 84 -14.08 16.86 -19.41
CA THR A 84 -15.30 16.29 -18.81
C THR A 84 -16.00 17.28 -17.88
N ALA A 85 -15.35 18.40 -17.53
CA ALA A 85 -15.78 19.37 -16.53
C ALA A 85 -15.96 18.75 -15.11
N TYR A 86 -15.26 17.65 -14.80
CA TYR A 86 -15.23 16.99 -13.48
C TYR A 86 -16.63 16.68 -12.90
N PRO A 87 -17.43 15.86 -13.55
CA PRO A 87 -18.75 15.51 -13.06
C PRO A 87 -18.68 14.71 -11.75
N ASP A 88 -19.80 14.59 -11.08
CA ASP A 88 -19.93 13.68 -9.96
C ASP A 88 -19.89 12.22 -10.42
N ALA A 89 -19.07 11.40 -9.79
CA ALA A 89 -19.06 9.96 -9.95
C ALA A 89 -19.94 9.29 -8.88
N PRO A 90 -20.58 8.16 -9.21
CA PRO A 90 -21.34 7.39 -8.22
C PRO A 90 -20.40 6.69 -7.24
N VAL A 91 -20.79 6.72 -5.96
CA VAL A 91 -20.05 6.14 -4.83
C VAL A 91 -21.00 5.32 -3.96
N ARG A 92 -20.54 4.16 -3.52
CA ARG A 92 -21.22 3.34 -2.51
C ARG A 92 -20.48 3.36 -1.17
N ILE A 93 -21.24 3.38 -0.07
CA ILE A 93 -20.73 3.19 1.27
C ILE A 93 -20.50 1.68 1.47
N LEU A 94 -19.45 1.32 2.17
CA LEU A 94 -19.08 -0.05 2.49
C LEU A 94 -19.35 -0.31 3.98
N PRO A 95 -20.54 -0.83 4.34
CA PRO A 95 -20.92 -1.03 5.75
C PRO A 95 -19.94 -1.90 6.52
N GLU A 96 -19.42 -2.94 5.88
CA GLU A 96 -18.46 -3.89 6.45
C GLU A 96 -17.12 -3.26 6.88
N THR A 97 -16.86 -2.04 6.42
CA THR A 97 -15.65 -1.29 6.77
C THR A 97 -15.84 -0.35 7.96
N MET A 98 -16.97 -0.43 8.65
CA MET A 98 -17.29 0.43 9.78
C MET A 98 -16.20 0.40 10.86
N ARG A 99 -15.80 1.59 11.30
CA ARG A 99 -14.86 1.82 12.39
C ARG A 99 -15.42 2.93 13.29
N ARG A 100 -14.98 2.95 14.55
CA ARG A 100 -15.23 4.06 15.48
C ARG A 100 -13.94 4.85 15.64
N LEU A 101 -14.00 6.16 15.46
CA LEU A 101 -12.83 7.04 15.62
C LEU A 101 -12.70 7.44 17.09
N PRO A 102 -11.77 6.86 17.88
CA PRO A 102 -11.73 7.07 19.33
C PRO A 102 -11.39 8.52 19.72
N PHE A 103 -10.62 9.21 18.88
CA PHE A 103 -10.25 10.61 19.06
C PHE A 103 -11.33 11.61 18.55
N GLU A 104 -12.46 11.13 18.05
CA GLU A 104 -13.65 11.91 17.64
C GLU A 104 -14.91 11.42 18.37
N ASN A 105 -14.80 11.08 19.65
CA ASN A 105 -15.88 10.58 20.49
C ASN A 105 -16.57 9.33 19.91
N ASP A 106 -15.80 8.40 19.39
CA ASP A 106 -16.27 7.17 18.75
C ASP A 106 -17.18 7.39 17.52
N LEU A 107 -16.96 8.49 16.80
CA LEU A 107 -17.69 8.81 15.59
C LEU A 107 -17.64 7.65 14.58
N PRO A 108 -18.77 7.19 14.03
CA PRO A 108 -18.78 6.17 12.99
C PRO A 108 -18.06 6.65 11.72
N PHE A 109 -17.15 5.83 11.24
CA PHE A 109 -16.37 6.03 10.03
C PHE A 109 -16.56 4.86 9.07
N PHE A 110 -16.78 5.15 7.80
CA PHE A 110 -16.97 4.15 6.76
C PHE A 110 -16.07 4.44 5.58
N LEU A 111 -15.44 3.41 5.02
CA LEU A 111 -14.85 3.49 3.70
C LEU A 111 -15.95 3.44 2.64
N CYS A 112 -15.62 4.02 1.51
CA CYS A 112 -16.44 4.03 0.31
C CYS A 112 -15.62 3.63 -0.90
N GLU A 113 -16.27 3.26 -1.98
CA GLU A 113 -15.59 3.08 -3.27
C GLU A 113 -16.44 3.64 -4.42
N LEU A 114 -15.77 4.03 -5.48
CA LEU A 114 -16.42 4.41 -6.73
C LEU A 114 -17.19 3.21 -7.29
N SER A 115 -18.34 3.46 -7.88
CA SER A 115 -19.22 2.43 -8.45
C SER A 115 -19.53 2.67 -9.92
N ASP A 116 -20.22 1.72 -10.54
CA ASP A 116 -20.61 1.75 -11.93
C ASP A 116 -19.39 1.96 -12.87
N GLN A 117 -19.46 2.90 -13.78
CA GLN A 117 -18.38 3.16 -14.73
C GLN A 117 -17.09 3.66 -14.06
N ALA A 118 -17.19 4.29 -12.90
CA ALA A 118 -16.05 4.78 -12.13
C ALA A 118 -15.23 3.66 -11.47
N GLU A 119 -15.77 2.45 -11.34
CA GLU A 119 -15.02 1.27 -10.89
C GLU A 119 -13.78 0.99 -11.76
N ALA A 120 -13.82 1.38 -13.04
CA ALA A 120 -12.71 1.16 -13.96
C ALA A 120 -11.41 1.80 -13.48
N VAL A 121 -11.48 2.93 -12.78
CA VAL A 121 -10.31 3.70 -12.28
C VAL A 121 -10.23 3.74 -10.74
N CYS A 122 -11.05 2.95 -10.04
CA CYS A 122 -11.07 2.89 -8.58
C CYS A 122 -9.98 1.97 -8.04
N PRO A 123 -9.03 2.46 -7.20
CA PRO A 123 -7.96 1.62 -6.64
C PRO A 123 -8.46 0.40 -5.88
N ARG A 124 -9.50 0.56 -5.04
CA ARG A 124 -10.06 -0.54 -4.26
C ARG A 124 -10.75 -1.58 -5.16
N ALA A 125 -11.46 -1.12 -6.20
CA ALA A 125 -12.12 -2.00 -7.16
C ALA A 125 -11.13 -2.82 -8.00
N ILE A 126 -9.94 -2.28 -8.33
CA ILE A 126 -8.87 -3.03 -8.99
C ILE A 126 -8.43 -4.23 -8.15
N LEU A 127 -8.22 -4.01 -6.84
CA LEU A 127 -7.87 -5.12 -5.94
C LEU A 127 -9.01 -6.14 -5.85
N ARG A 128 -10.25 -5.69 -5.69
CA ARG A 128 -11.42 -6.58 -5.65
C ARG A 128 -11.49 -7.47 -6.89
N ARG A 129 -11.29 -6.93 -8.09
CA ARG A 129 -11.25 -7.72 -9.33
C ARG A 129 -10.15 -8.79 -9.33
N MET A 130 -8.99 -8.52 -8.73
CA MET A 130 -7.92 -9.52 -8.61
C MET A 130 -8.27 -10.60 -7.57
N LEU A 131 -8.98 -10.23 -6.50
CA LEU A 131 -9.49 -11.19 -5.51
C LEU A 131 -10.58 -12.08 -6.11
N ASP A 132 -11.51 -11.49 -6.88
CA ASP A 132 -12.54 -12.25 -7.62
C ASP A 132 -11.90 -13.22 -8.61
N LYS A 133 -10.82 -12.81 -9.30
CA LYS A 133 -10.03 -13.72 -10.17
C LYS A 133 -9.40 -14.86 -9.37
N ALA A 134 -8.83 -14.56 -8.19
CA ALA A 134 -8.26 -15.60 -7.32
C ALA A 134 -9.33 -16.61 -6.88
N GLU A 135 -10.51 -16.11 -6.47
CA GLU A 135 -11.66 -16.95 -6.09
C GLU A 135 -12.14 -17.82 -7.26
N GLY A 136 -12.24 -17.25 -8.46
CA GLY A 136 -12.54 -18.00 -9.69
C GLY A 136 -11.52 -19.08 -10.03
N MET A 137 -10.27 -18.96 -9.55
CA MET A 137 -9.22 -19.96 -9.65
C MET A 137 -9.21 -20.96 -8.46
N GLY A 138 -10.12 -20.81 -7.49
CA GLY A 138 -10.24 -21.65 -6.30
C GLY A 138 -9.31 -21.25 -5.14
N PHE A 139 -8.88 -19.98 -5.08
CA PHE A 139 -7.99 -19.48 -4.03
C PHE A 139 -8.61 -18.28 -3.32
N SER A 140 -8.27 -18.14 -2.02
CA SER A 140 -8.43 -16.90 -1.26
C SER A 140 -7.08 -16.38 -0.80
N LEU A 141 -6.94 -15.05 -0.73
CA LEU A 141 -5.70 -14.37 -0.33
C LEU A 141 -5.74 -14.02 1.15
N LYS A 142 -4.68 -14.38 1.89
CA LYS A 142 -4.31 -13.77 3.17
C LYS A 142 -3.13 -12.85 2.94
N ALA A 143 -3.23 -11.61 3.45
CA ALA A 143 -2.18 -10.61 3.32
C ALA A 143 -1.95 -9.85 4.62
N ALA A 144 -0.73 -9.36 4.81
CA ALA A 144 -0.33 -8.46 5.88
C ALA A 144 0.63 -7.41 5.32
N PHE A 145 0.49 -6.17 5.79
CA PHE A 145 1.38 -5.08 5.44
C PHE A 145 2.33 -4.79 6.58
N GLU A 146 3.56 -4.45 6.23
CA GLU A 146 4.61 -4.04 7.15
C GLU A 146 5.17 -2.71 6.66
N TYR A 147 4.99 -1.64 7.45
CA TYR A 147 5.36 -0.30 7.05
C TYR A 147 6.49 0.26 7.89
N GLU A 148 7.54 0.71 7.21
CA GLU A 148 8.53 1.64 7.77
C GLU A 148 8.04 3.08 7.58
N PHE A 149 8.26 3.94 8.56
CA PHE A 149 7.94 5.36 8.49
C PHE A 149 8.83 6.19 9.42
N PHE A 150 9.09 7.43 9.01
CA PHE A 150 9.84 8.37 9.82
C PHE A 150 8.92 9.19 10.71
N MET A 151 9.35 9.39 11.96
CA MET A 151 8.74 10.30 12.90
C MET A 151 9.69 11.47 13.23
N PHE A 152 9.13 12.68 13.27
CA PHE A 152 9.85 13.89 13.53
C PHE A 152 9.21 14.65 14.70
N ASP A 153 10.06 15.27 15.54
CA ASP A 153 9.66 16.30 16.49
C ASP A 153 9.48 17.62 15.72
N GLU A 154 8.45 17.62 14.89
CA GLU A 154 8.07 18.72 13.99
C GLU A 154 6.55 18.74 13.80
N THR A 155 6.05 19.89 13.36
CA THR A 155 4.66 20.04 12.94
C THR A 155 4.56 20.29 11.44
N PRO A 156 3.38 20.18 10.81
CA PRO A 156 3.18 20.59 9.41
C PRO A 156 3.58 22.04 9.12
N HIS A 157 3.54 22.92 10.11
CA HIS A 157 3.99 24.32 9.99
C HIS A 157 5.50 24.41 10.05
N SER A 158 6.14 23.86 11.10
CA SER A 158 7.60 23.94 11.28
C SER A 158 8.36 23.29 10.12
N VAL A 159 7.87 22.17 9.58
CA VAL A 159 8.45 21.51 8.39
C VAL A 159 8.45 22.45 7.19
N ARG A 160 7.36 23.20 6.94
CA ARG A 160 7.25 24.16 5.85
C ARG A 160 8.13 25.38 6.07
N GLU A 161 8.17 25.93 7.28
CA GLU A 161 9.06 27.06 7.67
C GLU A 161 10.53 26.71 7.45
N LYS A 162 10.91 25.45 7.72
CA LYS A 162 12.26 24.92 7.49
C LYS A 162 12.52 24.50 6.04
N ASN A 163 11.55 24.68 5.12
CA ASN A 163 11.65 24.20 3.72
C ASN A 163 12.10 22.74 3.63
N TYR A 164 11.56 21.89 4.52
CA TYR A 164 11.89 20.46 4.60
C TYR A 164 13.37 20.15 4.83
N ARG A 165 14.12 21.09 5.42
CA ARG A 165 15.55 20.96 5.74
C ARG A 165 15.77 21.03 7.25
N ASN A 166 16.86 20.41 7.73
CA ASN A 166 17.24 20.44 9.15
C ASN A 166 16.12 20.03 10.10
N LEU A 167 15.35 19.01 9.71
CA LEU A 167 14.26 18.48 10.52
C LEU A 167 14.81 17.73 11.73
N THR A 168 14.13 17.88 12.87
CA THR A 168 14.45 17.17 14.10
C THR A 168 13.77 15.80 14.09
N SER A 169 14.55 14.73 13.99
CA SER A 169 14.00 13.37 14.09
C SER A 169 13.52 13.08 15.52
N LEU A 170 12.49 12.23 15.67
CA LEU A 170 11.96 11.81 16.98
C LEU A 170 13.06 11.24 17.88
N THR A 171 14.00 10.48 17.31
CA THR A 171 15.16 9.95 18.01
C THR A 171 16.42 10.15 17.18
N PRO A 172 17.58 10.46 17.79
CA PRO A 172 18.83 10.63 17.08
C PRO A 172 19.49 9.28 16.74
N GLY A 173 20.27 9.23 15.67
CA GLY A 173 21.13 8.11 15.32
C GLY A 173 20.41 6.84 14.89
N PHE A 174 21.20 5.76 14.75
CA PHE A 174 20.73 4.43 14.33
C PHE A 174 20.63 3.53 15.55
N PHE A 175 19.44 3.05 15.86
CA PHE A 175 19.21 2.09 16.95
C PHE A 175 17.97 1.24 16.61
N GLY A 176 18.10 0.36 15.63
CA GLY A 176 17.07 -0.62 15.31
C GLY A 176 16.78 -1.56 16.48
N TYR A 177 15.53 -1.94 16.66
CA TYR A 177 15.03 -2.82 17.73
C TYR A 177 15.39 -2.35 19.16
N SER A 178 15.50 -1.03 19.37
CA SER A 178 15.95 -0.46 20.63
C SER A 178 14.86 -0.40 21.69
N VAL A 179 14.94 -1.27 22.68
CA VAL A 179 14.05 -1.24 23.86
C VAL A 179 14.18 0.09 24.62
N LEU A 180 15.39 0.66 24.70
CA LEU A 180 15.60 1.99 25.31
C LEU A 180 14.73 3.04 24.63
N ARG A 181 14.74 3.12 23.29
CA ARG A 181 13.98 4.11 22.52
C ARG A 181 12.47 3.91 22.67
N ASN A 182 12.02 2.67 22.57
CA ASN A 182 10.60 2.33 22.74
C ASN A 182 10.11 2.72 24.15
N SER A 183 10.92 2.45 25.18
CA SER A 183 10.56 2.76 26.57
C SER A 183 10.52 4.27 26.85
N VAL A 184 11.43 5.05 26.25
CA VAL A 184 11.41 6.53 26.38
C VAL A 184 10.15 7.13 25.75
N TRP A 185 9.68 6.57 24.63
CA TRP A 185 8.49 7.03 23.93
C TRP A 185 7.26 6.14 24.17
N SER A 186 7.20 5.43 25.31
CA SER A 186 6.16 4.45 25.60
C SER A 186 4.74 4.97 25.43
N ASP A 187 4.47 6.21 25.83
CA ASP A 187 3.13 6.81 25.72
C ASP A 187 2.66 6.90 24.25
N LEU A 188 3.55 7.37 23.36
CA LEU A 188 3.28 7.40 21.91
C LEU A 188 3.05 6.00 21.34
N TYR A 189 3.88 5.02 21.75
CA TYR A 189 3.71 3.64 21.32
C TYR A 189 2.38 3.06 21.78
N HIS A 190 2.01 3.26 23.06
CA HIS A 190 0.74 2.78 23.59
C HIS A 190 -0.47 3.47 22.93
N GLU A 191 -0.38 4.78 22.67
CA GLU A 191 -1.45 5.50 21.96
C GLU A 191 -1.62 4.97 20.53
N LEU A 192 -0.51 4.75 19.81
CA LEU A 192 -0.55 4.21 18.45
C LEU A 192 -1.14 2.80 18.43
N LEU A 193 -0.65 1.90 19.28
CA LEU A 193 -1.15 0.53 19.39
C LEU A 193 -2.63 0.50 19.79
N GLY A 194 -3.02 1.25 20.82
CA GLY A 194 -4.39 1.29 21.31
C GLY A 194 -5.38 1.88 20.31
N THR A 195 -4.98 2.97 19.63
CA THR A 195 -5.82 3.58 18.59
C THR A 195 -5.99 2.66 17.41
N MET A 196 -4.93 2.02 16.94
CA MET A 196 -5.02 1.07 15.81
C MET A 196 -5.85 -0.16 16.17
N GLN A 197 -5.76 -0.68 17.37
CA GLN A 197 -6.62 -1.74 17.85
C GLN A 197 -8.10 -1.32 17.86
N ALA A 198 -8.40 -0.11 18.34
CA ALA A 198 -9.76 0.43 18.32
C ALA A 198 -10.32 0.63 16.91
N LEU A 199 -9.45 0.85 15.93
CA LEU A 199 -9.77 0.95 14.50
C LEU A 199 -9.79 -0.41 13.78
N ASP A 200 -9.79 -1.52 14.51
CA ASP A 200 -9.68 -2.89 13.94
C ASP A 200 -8.48 -3.01 12.97
N CYS A 201 -7.38 -2.38 13.34
CA CYS A 201 -6.10 -2.43 12.62
C CYS A 201 -5.00 -2.88 13.60
N GLU A 202 -5.08 -4.13 14.07
CA GLU A 202 -4.14 -4.67 15.05
C GLU A 202 -2.70 -4.62 14.53
N ILE A 203 -1.78 -4.15 15.36
CA ILE A 203 -0.34 -4.16 15.10
C ILE A 203 0.28 -5.30 15.89
N GLU A 204 0.83 -6.32 15.20
CA GLU A 204 1.51 -7.46 15.81
C GLU A 204 2.92 -7.12 16.27
N GLY A 205 3.57 -6.15 15.64
CA GLY A 205 4.93 -5.72 15.98
C GLY A 205 5.12 -4.23 15.72
N LEU A 206 5.74 -3.53 16.67
CA LEU A 206 6.11 -2.12 16.52
C LEU A 206 7.48 -1.91 17.16
N HIS A 207 8.44 -1.46 16.39
CA HIS A 207 9.80 -1.26 16.84
C HIS A 207 10.50 -0.09 16.11
N THR A 208 11.65 0.33 16.64
CA THR A 208 12.57 1.22 15.91
C THR A 208 13.29 0.45 14.82
N GLU A 209 13.49 1.08 13.66
CA GLU A 209 14.22 0.52 12.53
C GLU A 209 15.48 1.34 12.18
N THR A 210 16.12 1.05 11.05
CA THR A 210 17.42 1.60 10.66
C THR A 210 17.29 3.04 10.19
N GLY A 211 17.57 3.98 11.09
CA GLY A 211 17.59 5.42 10.81
C GLY A 211 17.09 6.27 12.00
N PRO A 212 17.37 7.57 11.98
CA PRO A 212 16.91 8.46 13.05
C PRO A 212 15.38 8.64 12.96
N GLY A 213 14.68 8.30 14.06
CA GLY A 213 13.22 8.42 14.15
C GLY A 213 12.44 7.44 13.29
N VAL A 214 13.06 6.36 12.81
CA VAL A 214 12.36 5.32 12.02
C VAL A 214 11.63 4.36 12.94
N LEU A 215 10.38 4.10 12.61
CA LEU A 215 9.55 3.06 13.19
C LEU A 215 9.12 2.07 12.10
N GLU A 216 8.95 0.81 12.48
CA GLU A 216 8.33 -0.21 11.65
C GLU A 216 7.16 -0.84 12.39
N ALA A 217 6.04 -0.97 11.69
CA ALA A 217 4.82 -1.58 12.19
C ALA A 217 4.37 -2.73 11.29
N ALA A 218 4.27 -3.93 11.85
CA ALA A 218 3.67 -5.08 11.21
C ALA A 218 2.18 -5.15 11.56
N ILE A 219 1.32 -5.00 10.57
CA ILE A 219 -0.14 -5.10 10.73
C ILE A 219 -0.54 -6.57 10.69
N ALA A 220 -1.47 -6.98 11.56
CA ALA A 220 -1.97 -8.34 11.62
C ALA A 220 -2.53 -8.82 10.28
N VAL A 221 -2.32 -10.11 9.98
CA VAL A 221 -2.79 -10.74 8.73
C VAL A 221 -4.32 -10.75 8.66
N ASP A 222 -4.85 -10.45 7.46
CA ASP A 222 -6.29 -10.51 7.18
C ASP A 222 -6.58 -10.98 5.75
N ASP A 223 -7.86 -11.06 5.39
CA ASP A 223 -8.30 -11.27 4.02
C ASP A 223 -7.87 -10.10 3.14
N GLY A 224 -7.49 -10.38 1.89
CA GLY A 224 -6.78 -9.44 1.04
C GLY A 224 -7.37 -8.04 0.96
N LEU A 225 -8.70 -7.89 0.83
CA LEU A 225 -9.34 -6.57 0.77
C LEU A 225 -9.31 -5.86 2.12
N ALA A 226 -9.61 -6.58 3.21
CA ALA A 226 -9.55 -6.06 4.56
C ALA A 226 -8.12 -5.66 4.96
N ALA A 227 -7.10 -6.43 4.53
CA ALA A 227 -5.71 -6.08 4.76
C ALA A 227 -5.32 -4.75 4.11
N ALA A 228 -5.78 -4.47 2.88
CA ALA A 228 -5.54 -3.20 2.20
C ALA A 228 -6.33 -2.04 2.83
N ASP A 229 -7.56 -2.29 3.28
CA ASP A 229 -8.37 -1.33 4.04
C ASP A 229 -7.64 -0.93 5.34
N LYS A 230 -7.13 -1.91 6.11
CA LYS A 230 -6.35 -1.69 7.34
C LYS A 230 -5.06 -0.92 7.07
N ALA A 231 -4.34 -1.25 6.00
CA ALA A 231 -3.12 -0.54 5.60
C ALA A 231 -3.39 0.94 5.28
N THR A 232 -4.50 1.24 4.61
CA THR A 232 -4.93 2.61 4.30
C THR A 232 -5.31 3.38 5.57
N ILE A 233 -6.03 2.74 6.48
CA ILE A 233 -6.39 3.27 7.81
C ILE A 233 -5.11 3.54 8.61
N PHE A 234 -4.20 2.58 8.69
CA PHE A 234 -2.93 2.71 9.38
C PHE A 234 -2.13 3.93 8.90
N LYS A 235 -1.89 4.06 7.60
CA LYS A 235 -1.12 5.19 7.04
C LYS A 235 -1.76 6.55 7.35
N THR A 236 -3.07 6.64 7.30
CA THR A 236 -3.80 7.88 7.54
C THR A 236 -3.79 8.23 9.03
N PHE A 237 -4.20 7.31 9.88
CA PHE A 237 -4.39 7.63 11.30
C PHE A 237 -3.09 7.65 12.10
N THR A 238 -2.03 7.00 11.66
CA THR A 238 -0.66 7.23 12.18
C THR A 238 -0.26 8.71 12.03
N LYS A 239 -0.54 9.33 10.88
CA LYS A 239 -0.29 10.77 10.68
C LYS A 239 -1.20 11.64 11.57
N VAL A 240 -2.46 11.24 11.77
CA VAL A 240 -3.38 11.93 12.68
C VAL A 240 -2.87 11.89 14.11
N ILE A 241 -2.47 10.71 14.61
CA ILE A 241 -1.92 10.54 15.96
C ILE A 241 -0.65 11.38 16.11
N ALA A 242 0.27 11.32 15.14
CA ALA A 242 1.48 12.13 15.17
C ALA A 242 1.16 13.63 15.31
N GLN A 243 0.29 14.17 14.45
CA GLN A 243 -0.05 15.60 14.49
C GLN A 243 -0.79 16.01 15.77
N ARG A 244 -1.62 15.14 16.34
CA ARG A 244 -2.27 15.38 17.65
C ARG A 244 -1.26 15.46 18.81
N ASN A 245 -0.12 14.82 18.65
CA ASN A 245 1.02 14.86 19.57
C ASN A 245 2.08 15.94 19.20
N ASN A 246 1.77 16.87 18.31
CA ASN A 246 2.73 17.86 17.78
C ASN A 246 3.95 17.23 17.11
N LEU A 247 3.80 16.04 16.57
CA LEU A 247 4.80 15.30 15.80
C LEU A 247 4.40 15.23 14.34
N MET A 248 5.33 14.80 13.49
CA MET A 248 5.04 14.54 12.09
C MET A 248 5.51 13.15 11.68
N ALA A 249 4.59 12.34 11.14
CA ALA A 249 4.90 11.06 10.53
C ALA A 249 4.94 11.20 9.00
N THR A 250 5.92 10.57 8.35
CA THR A 250 5.96 10.47 6.89
C THR A 250 6.27 9.05 6.43
N PHE A 251 5.54 8.63 5.40
CA PHE A 251 5.76 7.39 4.67
C PHE A 251 6.53 7.64 3.35
N MET A 252 7.10 8.81 3.16
CA MET A 252 7.89 9.15 1.97
C MET A 252 9.01 8.13 1.78
N SER A 253 9.14 7.55 0.59
CA SER A 253 10.06 6.45 0.31
C SER A 253 11.53 6.78 0.61
N LYS A 254 11.95 8.03 0.41
CA LYS A 254 13.33 8.49 0.64
C LYS A 254 13.34 9.98 0.93
N TRP A 255 13.41 10.39 2.20
CA TRP A 255 13.42 11.81 2.54
C TRP A 255 14.82 12.42 2.62
N SER A 256 15.86 11.60 2.74
CA SER A 256 17.25 12.05 2.86
C SER A 256 18.21 11.09 2.18
N ASN A 257 19.24 11.62 1.55
CA ASN A 257 20.32 10.81 0.98
C ASN A 257 21.22 10.17 2.05
N ALA A 258 21.22 10.69 3.28
CA ALA A 258 22.04 10.20 4.38
C ALA A 258 21.47 8.91 5.02
N TRP A 259 20.18 8.61 4.82
CA TRP A 259 19.48 7.55 5.51
C TRP A 259 18.91 6.50 4.55
N PRO A 260 18.62 5.26 5.00
CA PRO A 260 17.85 4.29 4.22
C PRO A 260 16.48 4.86 3.78
N GLY A 261 15.89 4.26 2.77
CA GLY A 261 14.51 4.54 2.37
C GLY A 261 13.52 3.71 3.17
N GLN A 262 12.22 3.96 2.95
CA GLN A 262 11.11 3.31 3.64
C GLN A 262 10.40 2.32 2.73
N SER A 263 10.17 1.12 3.22
CA SER A 263 9.42 0.05 2.55
C SER A 263 8.01 -0.11 3.10
N GLY A 264 7.13 -0.63 2.25
CA GLY A 264 5.83 -1.17 2.63
C GLY A 264 5.77 -2.62 2.20
N HIS A 265 6.45 -3.51 2.94
CA HIS A 265 6.49 -4.93 2.60
C HIS A 265 5.10 -5.55 2.68
N ILE A 266 4.83 -6.52 1.82
CA ILE A 266 3.57 -7.26 1.83
C ILE A 266 3.86 -8.74 1.98
N HIS A 267 3.31 -9.35 3.02
CA HIS A 267 3.29 -10.78 3.20
C HIS A 267 2.02 -11.37 2.60
N MET A 268 2.15 -12.43 1.80
CA MET A 268 1.04 -13.05 1.10
C MET A 268 1.08 -14.56 1.20
N SER A 269 -0.08 -15.16 1.39
CA SER A 269 -0.30 -16.60 1.21
C SER A 269 -1.67 -16.86 0.58
N LEU A 270 -1.77 -17.93 -0.20
CA LEU A 270 -3.04 -18.39 -0.74
C LEU A 270 -3.57 -19.59 0.05
N LEU A 271 -4.88 -19.58 0.26
CA LEU A 271 -5.63 -20.72 0.77
C LEU A 271 -6.44 -21.33 -0.37
N ASP A 272 -6.62 -22.66 -0.36
CA ASP A 272 -7.51 -23.36 -1.27
C ASP A 272 -8.99 -23.20 -0.86
N ALA A 273 -9.91 -23.70 -1.65
CA ALA A 273 -11.35 -23.66 -1.39
C ALA A 273 -11.78 -24.37 -0.08
N LYS A 274 -10.88 -25.13 0.57
CA LYS A 274 -11.09 -25.75 1.86
C LYS A 274 -10.44 -24.99 3.01
N GLY A 275 -9.88 -23.81 2.76
CA GLY A 275 -9.16 -22.99 3.72
C GLY A 275 -7.79 -23.52 4.12
N LYS A 276 -7.20 -24.45 3.35
CA LYS A 276 -5.85 -24.96 3.58
C LYS A 276 -4.84 -24.17 2.78
N SER A 277 -3.61 -24.09 3.29
CA SER A 277 -2.52 -23.44 2.56
C SER A 277 -2.32 -24.07 1.18
N ALA A 278 -2.44 -23.25 0.15
CA ALA A 278 -2.09 -23.61 -1.22
C ALA A 278 -0.57 -23.46 -1.48
N PHE A 279 0.17 -22.87 -0.56
CA PHE A 279 1.61 -22.58 -0.69
C PHE A 279 2.52 -23.64 -0.08
N HIS A 280 2.03 -24.42 0.88
CA HIS A 280 2.86 -25.34 1.62
C HIS A 280 2.87 -26.77 1.00
N ASP A 281 4.07 -27.30 0.79
CA ASP A 281 4.32 -28.71 0.46
C ASP A 281 5.51 -29.23 1.27
N PRO A 282 5.33 -30.08 2.30
CA PRO A 282 6.40 -30.58 3.15
C PRO A 282 7.42 -31.47 2.43
N LYS A 283 7.17 -31.88 1.19
CA LYS A 283 8.07 -32.71 0.40
C LYS A 283 9.08 -31.90 -0.43
N ASP A 284 8.80 -30.61 -0.65
CA ASP A 284 9.71 -29.73 -1.37
C ASP A 284 10.85 -29.26 -0.44
N PRO A 285 12.10 -29.13 -0.92
CA PRO A 285 13.24 -28.66 -0.10
C PRO A 285 13.05 -27.28 0.53
N HIS A 286 12.21 -26.45 -0.08
CA HIS A 286 11.86 -25.12 0.40
C HIS A 286 10.42 -25.04 0.93
N GLU A 287 9.77 -26.22 1.07
CA GLU A 287 8.36 -26.35 1.49
C GLU A 287 7.37 -25.63 0.57
N MET A 288 7.78 -25.34 -0.68
CA MET A 288 6.98 -24.65 -1.68
C MET A 288 6.16 -25.64 -2.51
N SER A 289 4.85 -25.48 -2.48
CA SER A 289 3.98 -26.18 -3.44
C SER A 289 4.23 -25.72 -4.88
N ALA A 290 3.74 -26.46 -5.86
CA ALA A 290 3.75 -26.00 -7.25
C ALA A 290 3.02 -24.65 -7.41
N THR A 291 1.90 -24.46 -6.72
CA THR A 291 1.15 -23.19 -6.71
C THR A 291 2.02 -22.03 -6.23
N MET A 292 2.77 -22.21 -5.15
CA MET A 292 3.67 -21.15 -4.65
C MET A 292 4.81 -20.88 -5.63
N ARG A 293 5.43 -21.90 -6.21
CA ARG A 293 6.48 -21.71 -7.23
C ARG A 293 5.96 -20.89 -8.41
N HIS A 294 4.81 -21.25 -8.94
CA HIS A 294 4.18 -20.52 -10.05
C HIS A 294 3.84 -19.09 -9.67
N PHE A 295 3.32 -18.86 -8.45
CA PHE A 295 2.99 -17.54 -7.93
C PHE A 295 4.23 -16.64 -7.85
N VAL A 296 5.31 -17.13 -7.23
CA VAL A 296 6.61 -16.42 -7.15
C VAL A 296 7.18 -16.16 -8.55
N ALA A 297 7.07 -17.13 -9.46
CA ALA A 297 7.54 -16.98 -10.83
C ALA A 297 6.81 -15.86 -11.59
N GLY A 298 5.50 -15.75 -11.40
CA GLY A 298 4.69 -14.68 -11.98
C GLY A 298 5.11 -13.32 -11.45
N GLN A 299 5.32 -13.21 -10.14
CA GLN A 299 5.80 -11.97 -9.53
C GLN A 299 7.20 -11.58 -10.06
N VAL A 300 8.15 -12.52 -10.14
CA VAL A 300 9.48 -12.27 -10.72
C VAL A 300 9.35 -11.80 -12.18
N ALA A 301 8.51 -12.44 -12.98
CA ALA A 301 8.38 -12.15 -14.40
C ALA A 301 7.77 -10.77 -14.67
N LEU A 302 6.73 -10.39 -13.91
CA LEU A 302 5.94 -9.19 -14.19
C LEU A 302 6.34 -7.96 -13.37
N LEU A 303 7.16 -8.12 -12.32
CA LEU A 303 7.59 -6.99 -11.50
C LEU A 303 8.24 -5.84 -12.32
N PRO A 304 9.10 -6.09 -13.33
CA PRO A 304 9.64 -5.02 -14.15
C PRO A 304 8.59 -4.24 -14.96
N GLU A 305 7.47 -4.88 -15.30
CA GLU A 305 6.36 -4.27 -16.03
C GLU A 305 5.38 -3.54 -15.09
N PHE A 306 5.25 -4.00 -13.85
CA PHE A 306 4.32 -3.47 -12.85
C PHE A 306 4.96 -2.51 -11.85
N LEU A 307 6.25 -2.18 -12.02
CA LEU A 307 6.99 -1.39 -11.03
C LEU A 307 6.33 -0.03 -10.74
N ALA A 308 5.73 0.63 -11.74
CA ALA A 308 4.99 1.87 -11.54
C ALA A 308 3.81 1.73 -10.55
N MET A 309 3.26 0.52 -10.39
CA MET A 309 2.17 0.25 -9.44
C MET A 309 2.66 0.02 -8.01
N VAL A 310 3.96 -0.21 -7.79
CA VAL A 310 4.54 -0.54 -6.48
C VAL A 310 5.59 0.46 -6.01
N ALA A 311 6.15 1.27 -6.94
CA ALA A 311 7.02 2.41 -6.71
C ALA A 311 6.40 3.60 -7.47
N GLN A 312 5.43 4.27 -6.85
CA GLN A 312 4.45 5.13 -7.51
C GLN A 312 4.91 6.57 -7.70
N THR A 313 5.94 7.00 -6.97
CA THR A 313 6.44 8.38 -6.98
C THR A 313 7.83 8.43 -7.59
N VAL A 314 8.24 9.59 -8.12
CA VAL A 314 9.63 9.83 -8.53
C VAL A 314 10.60 9.51 -7.39
N ASN A 315 10.22 9.86 -6.17
CA ASN A 315 11.02 9.65 -4.97
C ASN A 315 11.27 8.17 -4.66
N ALA A 316 10.33 7.28 -4.96
CA ALA A 316 10.44 5.85 -4.67
C ALA A 316 11.65 5.20 -5.40
N TYR A 317 12.06 5.72 -6.55
CA TYR A 317 13.21 5.21 -7.30
C TYR A 317 14.55 5.56 -6.63
N SER A 318 14.59 6.61 -5.82
CA SER A 318 15.76 6.97 -5.01
C SER A 318 16.01 5.98 -3.85
N ARG A 319 15.00 5.17 -3.48
CA ARG A 319 15.14 4.08 -2.50
C ARG A 319 15.80 2.84 -3.11
N LEU A 320 15.60 2.57 -4.41
CA LEU A 320 16.02 1.33 -5.08
C LEU A 320 17.51 1.35 -5.44
N ILE A 321 18.36 1.43 -4.41
CA ILE A 321 19.81 1.49 -4.51
C ILE A 321 20.47 0.36 -3.71
N PRO A 322 21.63 -0.17 -4.16
CA PRO A 322 22.32 -1.25 -3.46
C PRO A 322 22.74 -0.86 -2.04
N GLY A 323 22.71 -1.83 -1.11
CA GLY A 323 23.24 -1.66 0.24
C GLY A 323 22.28 -1.05 1.27
N TYR A 324 21.07 -0.70 0.86
CA TYR A 324 20.05 -0.13 1.75
C TYR A 324 18.81 -1.03 1.90
N TRP A 325 18.99 -2.34 1.87
CA TRP A 325 17.95 -3.36 2.01
C TRP A 325 16.82 -3.30 0.98
N ALA A 326 16.92 -2.39 -0.02
CA ALA A 326 16.01 -2.28 -1.14
C ALA A 326 16.47 -3.16 -2.30
N PRO A 327 15.60 -3.96 -2.92
CA PRO A 327 15.96 -4.79 -4.06
C PRO A 327 16.20 -3.94 -5.31
N THR A 328 17.20 -4.31 -6.11
CA THR A 328 17.58 -3.61 -7.34
C THR A 328 17.27 -4.41 -8.61
N SER A 329 16.81 -5.64 -8.45
CA SER A 329 16.45 -6.55 -9.54
C SER A 329 15.26 -7.41 -9.14
N SER A 330 14.47 -7.83 -10.12
CA SER A 330 13.35 -8.76 -9.93
C SER A 330 13.89 -10.17 -9.69
N THR A 331 14.19 -10.47 -8.45
CA THR A 331 14.79 -11.73 -7.99
C THR A 331 14.06 -12.28 -6.78
N TRP A 332 14.26 -13.58 -6.51
CA TRP A 332 13.70 -14.22 -5.34
C TRP A 332 14.73 -15.07 -4.59
N GLY A 333 14.52 -15.29 -3.33
CA GLY A 333 15.35 -16.16 -2.50
C GLY A 333 14.60 -16.66 -1.28
N VAL A 334 15.10 -17.78 -0.71
CA VAL A 334 14.57 -18.33 0.52
C VAL A 334 15.27 -17.65 1.68
N GLU A 335 14.52 -17.07 2.60
CA GLU A 335 15.00 -16.29 3.76
C GLU A 335 16.04 -15.21 3.38
N ASN A 336 15.93 -14.65 2.16
CA ASN A 336 16.89 -13.69 1.63
C ASN A 336 16.31 -12.28 1.56
N ARG A 337 16.74 -11.39 2.45
CA ARG A 337 16.31 -9.99 2.54
C ARG A 337 16.96 -9.06 1.50
N THR A 338 17.85 -9.56 0.64
CA THR A 338 18.47 -8.77 -0.44
C THR A 338 17.78 -8.95 -1.79
N THR A 339 16.72 -9.78 -1.86
CA THR A 339 15.94 -10.05 -3.06
C THR A 339 14.61 -9.31 -3.06
N ALA A 340 13.98 -9.14 -4.23
CA ALA A 340 12.66 -8.52 -4.35
C ALA A 340 11.55 -9.34 -3.71
N LEU A 341 11.69 -10.67 -3.76
CA LEU A 341 10.76 -11.63 -3.17
C LEU A 341 11.52 -12.53 -2.20
N ARG A 342 11.09 -12.54 -0.95
CA ARG A 342 11.60 -13.45 0.07
C ARG A 342 10.55 -14.53 0.33
N VAL A 343 10.88 -15.77 0.02
CA VAL A 343 10.10 -16.93 0.46
C VAL A 343 10.44 -17.20 1.91
N ILE A 344 9.44 -17.13 2.78
CA ILE A 344 9.56 -17.42 4.20
C ILE A 344 9.05 -18.84 4.42
N LYS A 345 9.97 -19.72 4.80
CA LYS A 345 9.66 -21.12 5.11
C LYS A 345 8.85 -21.24 6.39
N GLY A 346 7.97 -22.20 6.40
CA GLY A 346 7.20 -22.52 7.60
C GLY A 346 6.13 -23.57 7.32
N GLY A 347 5.42 -23.97 8.36
CA GLY A 347 4.32 -24.92 8.24
C GLY A 347 3.11 -24.34 7.50
N PRO A 348 2.01 -25.12 7.41
CA PRO A 348 0.81 -24.71 6.65
C PRO A 348 0.20 -23.35 7.03
N LYS A 349 0.51 -22.84 8.23
CA LYS A 349 -0.01 -21.55 8.71
C LYS A 349 0.95 -20.38 8.52
N SER A 350 2.19 -20.64 8.11
CA SER A 350 3.25 -19.61 8.09
C SER A 350 4.03 -19.53 6.77
N GLN A 351 3.92 -20.54 5.90
CA GLN A 351 4.52 -20.51 4.56
C GLN A 351 3.93 -19.35 3.74
N ARG A 352 4.79 -18.38 3.35
CA ARG A 352 4.36 -17.18 2.66
C ARG A 352 5.45 -16.57 1.81
N VAL A 353 5.09 -15.65 0.93
CA VAL A 353 6.03 -14.79 0.21
C VAL A 353 5.93 -13.38 0.75
N GLU A 354 7.08 -12.76 0.99
CA GLU A 354 7.23 -11.35 1.32
C GLU A 354 7.63 -10.58 0.05
N PHE A 355 6.80 -9.63 -0.35
CA PHE A 355 7.01 -8.75 -1.51
C PHE A 355 7.70 -7.47 -1.04
N ARG A 356 9.04 -7.43 -1.17
CA ARG A 356 9.91 -6.42 -0.55
C ARG A 356 10.13 -5.16 -1.37
N ILE A 357 9.76 -5.18 -2.63
CA ILE A 357 9.99 -4.05 -3.55
C ILE A 357 9.08 -2.86 -3.28
N ALA A 358 7.92 -3.08 -2.68
CA ALA A 358 6.91 -2.05 -2.51
C ALA A 358 7.40 -0.89 -1.62
N ALA A 359 7.10 0.33 -2.06
CA ALA A 359 7.43 1.55 -1.37
C ALA A 359 6.39 1.89 -0.29
N ALA A 360 6.81 2.50 0.82
CA ALA A 360 5.90 2.84 1.92
C ALA A 360 4.86 3.90 1.54
N ASP A 361 5.18 4.78 0.60
CA ASP A 361 4.26 5.82 0.10
C ASP A 361 3.17 5.29 -0.83
N ALA A 362 3.36 4.13 -1.44
CA ALA A 362 2.46 3.61 -2.45
C ALA A 362 1.07 3.24 -1.89
N ASN A 363 0.06 3.27 -2.79
CA ASN A 363 -1.33 2.94 -2.50
C ASN A 363 -1.51 1.45 -2.18
N PRO A 364 -2.00 1.07 -0.99
CA PRO A 364 -2.09 -0.33 -0.55
C PRO A 364 -2.90 -1.22 -1.50
N TYR A 365 -4.01 -0.72 -2.04
CA TYR A 365 -4.86 -1.48 -2.96
C TYR A 365 -4.13 -1.79 -4.28
N ILE A 366 -3.44 -0.79 -4.82
CA ILE A 366 -2.73 -0.91 -6.10
C ILE A 366 -1.54 -1.87 -5.97
N ILE A 367 -0.78 -1.75 -4.87
CA ILE A 367 0.38 -2.63 -4.64
C ILE A 367 -0.08 -4.09 -4.53
N LEU A 368 -1.11 -4.33 -3.72
CA LEU A 368 -1.61 -5.69 -3.49
C LEU A 368 -2.25 -6.26 -4.75
N ALA A 369 -2.97 -5.45 -5.54
CA ALA A 369 -3.51 -5.85 -6.83
C ALA A 369 -2.39 -6.25 -7.82
N ALA A 370 -1.31 -5.46 -7.88
CA ALA A 370 -0.15 -5.75 -8.73
C ALA A 370 0.54 -7.06 -8.31
N ALA A 371 0.81 -7.22 -7.01
CA ALA A 371 1.48 -8.40 -6.48
C ALA A 371 0.64 -9.68 -6.64
N LEU A 372 -0.67 -9.61 -6.33
CA LEU A 372 -1.60 -10.73 -6.49
C LEU A 372 -1.78 -11.07 -7.98
N GLY A 373 -2.09 -10.06 -8.81
CA GLY A 373 -2.31 -10.26 -10.25
C GLY A 373 -1.10 -10.90 -10.94
N ALA A 374 0.12 -10.45 -10.60
CA ALA A 374 1.34 -11.08 -11.11
C ALA A 374 1.48 -12.54 -10.67
N GLY A 375 1.18 -12.83 -9.41
CA GLY A 375 1.20 -14.20 -8.88
C GLY A 375 0.18 -15.11 -9.54
N LEU A 376 -1.07 -14.64 -9.71
CA LEU A 376 -2.13 -15.39 -10.40
C LEU A 376 -1.80 -15.66 -11.87
N TRP A 377 -1.19 -14.67 -12.55
CA TRP A 377 -0.67 -14.84 -13.90
C TRP A 377 0.35 -15.99 -13.98
N GLY A 378 1.25 -16.05 -12.99
CA GLY A 378 2.24 -17.13 -12.90
C GLY A 378 1.60 -18.50 -12.71
N ILE A 379 0.56 -18.61 -11.87
CA ILE A 379 -0.21 -19.85 -11.68
C ILE A 379 -0.93 -20.27 -12.98
N GLU A 380 -1.63 -19.35 -13.62
CA GLU A 380 -2.38 -19.56 -14.84
C GLU A 380 -1.50 -20.07 -15.98
N HIS A 381 -0.28 -19.51 -16.11
CA HIS A 381 0.70 -19.87 -17.14
C HIS A 381 1.72 -20.93 -16.69
N LYS A 382 1.58 -21.46 -15.47
CA LYS A 382 2.48 -22.49 -14.90
C LYS A 382 3.96 -22.10 -14.99
N LEU A 383 4.27 -20.84 -14.68
CA LEU A 383 5.65 -20.33 -14.75
C LEU A 383 6.51 -20.95 -13.65
N GLU A 384 7.80 -21.10 -13.91
CA GLU A 384 8.78 -21.56 -12.91
C GLU A 384 9.80 -20.46 -12.61
N PRO A 385 10.14 -20.23 -11.31
CA PRO A 385 10.89 -19.03 -10.90
C PRO A 385 12.41 -19.11 -11.15
N GLY A 386 12.91 -20.21 -11.67
CA GLY A 386 14.35 -20.46 -11.74
C GLY A 386 14.96 -20.69 -10.33
N ALA A 387 16.29 -20.72 -10.25
CA ALA A 387 16.98 -20.96 -8.99
C ALA A 387 16.89 -19.77 -8.02
N PRO A 388 16.71 -20.01 -6.70
CA PRO A 388 16.74 -18.95 -5.71
C PRO A 388 18.12 -18.32 -5.57
N VAL A 389 18.17 -17.03 -5.32
CA VAL A 389 19.40 -16.31 -5.03
C VAL A 389 19.92 -16.73 -3.64
N LYS A 390 21.15 -17.24 -3.60
CA LYS A 390 21.86 -17.55 -2.36
C LYS A 390 22.88 -16.46 -2.05
N GLY A 391 22.93 -16.00 -0.81
CA GLY A 391 23.83 -14.92 -0.38
C GLY A 391 23.38 -13.54 -0.85
N ASN A 392 24.29 -12.58 -0.85
CA ASN A 392 24.02 -11.19 -1.17
C ASN A 392 23.64 -11.02 -2.65
N ALA A 393 22.43 -10.54 -2.94
CA ALA A 393 21.97 -10.30 -4.30
C ALA A 393 22.68 -9.10 -4.96
N TYR A 394 23.17 -8.14 -4.19
CA TYR A 394 23.84 -6.95 -4.74
C TYR A 394 25.19 -7.27 -5.40
N ASP A 395 25.83 -8.37 -5.01
CA ASP A 395 27.13 -8.81 -5.55
C ASP A 395 26.97 -9.68 -6.81
N LYS A 396 25.74 -9.83 -7.32
CA LYS A 396 25.44 -10.72 -8.43
C LYS A 396 24.96 -9.98 -9.66
N THR A 397 25.29 -10.53 -10.82
CA THR A 397 24.74 -10.08 -12.09
C THR A 397 23.54 -10.94 -12.49
N PHE A 398 22.47 -10.30 -12.89
CA PHE A 398 21.24 -10.96 -13.30
C PHE A 398 20.92 -10.70 -14.78
N PRO A 399 20.12 -11.56 -15.41
CA PRO A 399 19.67 -11.35 -16.79
C PRO A 399 18.94 -10.02 -16.96
N ARG A 400 19.14 -9.34 -18.10
CA ARG A 400 18.53 -8.05 -18.42
C ARG A 400 17.00 -8.02 -18.23
N LYS A 401 16.34 -9.14 -18.45
CA LYS A 401 14.89 -9.25 -18.25
C LYS A 401 14.41 -9.04 -16.80
N THR A 402 15.33 -9.15 -15.83
CA THR A 402 15.03 -8.91 -14.40
C THR A 402 15.41 -7.49 -13.95
N GLU A 403 15.97 -6.68 -14.86
CA GLU A 403 16.29 -5.29 -14.53
C GLU A 403 15.03 -4.48 -14.29
N LEU A 404 15.00 -3.80 -13.15
CA LEU A 404 13.93 -2.87 -12.81
C LEU A 404 14.13 -1.54 -13.57
N PRO A 405 13.05 -0.88 -13.99
CA PRO A 405 13.10 0.51 -14.42
C PRO A 405 13.79 1.40 -13.38
N ARG A 406 14.55 2.38 -13.84
CA ARG A 406 15.30 3.28 -12.96
C ARG A 406 14.62 4.62 -12.72
N THR A 407 13.57 4.91 -13.47
CA THR A 407 12.76 6.12 -13.37
C THR A 407 11.28 5.78 -13.38
N LEU A 408 10.47 6.66 -12.82
CA LEU A 408 9.01 6.52 -12.86
C LEU A 408 8.52 6.55 -14.32
N TRP A 409 9.16 7.37 -15.18
CA TRP A 409 8.84 7.41 -16.61
C TRP A 409 9.00 6.05 -17.28
N ASP A 410 10.18 5.42 -17.13
CA ASP A 410 10.43 4.12 -17.73
C ASP A 410 9.48 3.04 -17.24
N ALA A 411 9.14 3.09 -15.95
CA ALA A 411 8.19 2.17 -15.34
C ALA A 411 6.77 2.39 -15.86
N ALA A 412 6.34 3.65 -16.01
CA ALA A 412 5.05 4.01 -16.59
C ALA A 412 4.93 3.53 -18.05
N GLN A 413 5.99 3.71 -18.86
CA GLN A 413 6.00 3.24 -20.25
C GLN A 413 5.93 1.70 -20.34
N ARG A 414 6.64 0.98 -19.46
CA ARG A 414 6.55 -0.48 -19.40
C ARG A 414 5.15 -0.95 -19.02
N LEU A 415 4.53 -0.33 -18.01
CA LEU A 415 3.16 -0.63 -17.61
C LEU A 415 2.16 -0.37 -18.76
N LYS A 416 2.26 0.79 -19.39
CA LYS A 416 1.36 1.23 -20.48
C LYS A 416 1.37 0.29 -21.67
N THR A 417 2.51 -0.32 -21.97
CA THR A 417 2.69 -1.26 -23.09
C THR A 417 2.57 -2.73 -22.69
N SER A 418 2.41 -3.04 -21.39
CA SER A 418 2.31 -4.40 -20.87
C SER A 418 1.01 -5.08 -21.25
N LYS A 419 1.09 -6.12 -22.03
CA LYS A 419 -0.08 -6.98 -22.36
C LYS A 419 -0.63 -7.69 -21.12
N PRO A 420 0.21 -8.25 -20.21
CA PRO A 420 -0.28 -8.80 -18.95
C PRO A 420 -1.02 -7.78 -18.08
N ALA A 421 -0.52 -6.54 -17.96
CA ALA A 421 -1.20 -5.49 -17.19
C ALA A 421 -2.59 -5.19 -17.76
N ARG A 422 -2.70 -5.01 -19.08
CA ARG A 422 -3.98 -4.76 -19.76
C ARG A 422 -4.95 -5.90 -19.60
N SER A 423 -4.46 -7.15 -19.69
CA SER A 423 -5.30 -8.35 -19.48
C SER A 423 -5.82 -8.46 -18.04
N LEU A 424 -5.01 -8.11 -17.04
CA LEU A 424 -5.35 -8.24 -15.62
C LEU A 424 -6.19 -7.05 -15.11
N PHE A 425 -5.79 -5.82 -15.45
CA PHE A 425 -6.36 -4.62 -14.86
C PHE A 425 -7.32 -3.86 -15.79
N GLY A 426 -7.35 -4.21 -17.09
CA GLY A 426 -8.14 -3.52 -18.11
C GLY A 426 -7.43 -2.30 -18.69
N ASP A 427 -7.82 -1.96 -19.93
CA ASP A 427 -7.21 -0.86 -20.67
C ASP A 427 -7.47 0.50 -20.01
N ASP A 428 -8.68 0.76 -19.53
CA ASP A 428 -9.04 2.02 -18.89
C ASP A 428 -8.19 2.30 -17.64
N TRP A 429 -7.98 1.28 -16.81
CA TRP A 429 -7.10 1.39 -15.65
C TRP A 429 -5.66 1.68 -16.07
N VAL A 430 -5.11 0.87 -16.97
CA VAL A 430 -3.70 0.99 -17.37
C VAL A 430 -3.45 2.35 -18.01
N ASP A 431 -4.33 2.82 -18.90
CA ASP A 431 -4.18 4.11 -19.56
C ASP A 431 -4.30 5.26 -18.57
N HIS A 432 -5.30 5.21 -17.68
CA HIS A 432 -5.50 6.24 -16.66
C HIS A 432 -4.32 6.31 -15.70
N TYR A 433 -3.96 5.14 -15.11
CA TYR A 433 -2.90 5.09 -14.11
C TYR A 433 -1.52 5.45 -14.68
N ALA A 434 -1.17 4.95 -15.86
CA ALA A 434 0.08 5.31 -16.52
C ALA A 434 0.15 6.83 -16.81
N ALA A 435 -0.96 7.44 -17.23
CA ALA A 435 -1.01 8.88 -17.46
C ALA A 435 -0.74 9.69 -16.19
N THR A 436 -1.26 9.26 -15.03
CA THR A 436 -0.97 9.95 -13.75
C THR A 436 0.52 9.87 -13.38
N ARG A 437 1.20 8.75 -13.69
CA ARG A 437 2.64 8.60 -13.43
C ARG A 437 3.49 9.39 -14.43
N GLU A 438 3.05 9.49 -15.69
CA GLU A 438 3.66 10.38 -16.68
C GLU A 438 3.53 11.86 -16.28
N TRP A 439 2.40 12.25 -15.67
CA TRP A 439 2.19 13.59 -15.09
C TRP A 439 3.19 13.87 -13.96
N GLU A 440 3.28 13.00 -12.96
CA GLU A 440 4.19 13.12 -11.82
C GLU A 440 5.65 13.34 -12.26
N GLU A 441 6.13 12.54 -13.21
CA GLU A 441 7.48 12.68 -13.76
C GLU A 441 7.67 14.00 -14.51
N ARG A 442 6.65 14.44 -15.26
CA ARG A 442 6.68 15.70 -15.99
C ARG A 442 6.70 16.90 -15.04
N GLU A 443 5.90 16.87 -13.97
CA GLU A 443 5.91 17.93 -12.98
C GLU A 443 7.26 18.01 -12.24
N PHE A 444 7.81 16.86 -11.84
CA PHE A 444 9.15 16.81 -11.24
C PHE A 444 10.22 17.46 -12.14
N ARG A 445 10.19 17.21 -13.44
CA ARG A 445 11.17 17.76 -14.40
C ARG A 445 11.07 19.28 -14.61
N LYS A 446 10.05 19.95 -14.09
CA LYS A 446 9.96 21.41 -14.08
C LYS A 446 10.81 22.05 -12.98
N HIS A 447 11.27 21.27 -12.01
CA HIS A 447 12.04 21.76 -10.87
C HIS A 447 13.53 21.61 -11.12
N ILE A 448 14.28 22.68 -10.85
CA ILE A 448 15.75 22.68 -10.83
C ILE A 448 16.20 22.30 -9.43
N THR A 449 17.00 21.25 -9.33
CA THR A 449 17.44 20.69 -8.04
C THR A 449 18.66 21.43 -7.50
N ASP A 450 18.84 21.43 -6.16
CA ASP A 450 20.04 21.98 -5.51
C ASP A 450 21.33 21.34 -6.05
N TRP A 451 21.25 20.05 -6.46
CA TRP A 451 22.38 19.35 -7.05
C TRP A 451 22.77 19.93 -8.43
N GLU A 452 21.80 20.27 -9.27
CA GLU A 452 22.04 20.91 -10.57
C GLU A 452 22.65 22.29 -10.39
N LEU A 453 22.10 23.10 -9.47
CA LEU A 453 22.65 24.42 -9.13
C LEU A 453 24.10 24.32 -8.65
N ALA A 454 24.36 23.43 -7.68
CA ALA A 454 25.70 23.25 -7.14
C ALA A 454 26.73 22.74 -8.18
N ARG A 455 26.27 21.99 -9.18
CA ARG A 455 27.13 21.37 -10.18
C ARG A 455 27.39 22.24 -11.39
N TYR A 456 26.41 23.02 -11.84
CA TYR A 456 26.46 23.65 -13.14
C TYR A 456 26.54 25.17 -13.12
N PHE A 457 26.10 25.81 -12.02
CA PHE A 457 25.82 27.26 -11.99
C PHE A 457 27.04 28.14 -12.31
N GLU A 458 28.23 27.72 -11.85
CA GLU A 458 29.46 28.52 -12.06
C GLU A 458 30.24 28.07 -13.28
N ILE A 459 30.28 26.77 -13.58
CA ILE A 459 31.26 26.18 -14.49
C ILE A 459 30.75 26.06 -15.94
N ILE A 460 29.44 26.03 -16.14
CA ILE A 460 28.87 25.84 -17.50
C ILE A 460 28.19 27.09 -18.01
#